data_902e4590d39588df3fee974386e2c8bd
#
_entry.id   902e4590d39588df3fee974386e2c8bd
#
_cell.length_a   1.000
_cell.length_b   1.000
_cell.length_c   1.000
_cell.angle_alpha   90.00
_cell.angle_beta   90.00
_cell.angle_gamma   90.00
#
_symmetry.space_group_name_H-M   'P 1'
#
loop_
_entity.id
_entity.type
_entity.pdbx_description
1 polymer ?
#
loop_
_entity_poly.entity_id
_entity_poly.type
_entity_poly.pdbx_seq_one_letter_code
_entity_poly.pdbx_strand_id
1 'polypeptide(L)'
;MQKSHLLFLSTIFFTYSLKAESPPWTPLFDGKSLNGWTQKGGKANYTVEDGCIVGRTVPKTPNSFLCTTKDYGDFILEYEFKVDPRLNSGVQIRSQIKDKNRVFGYQVEIDPDTERNRMWTGGIYDEARRGWLNDLSKNEPARKAFKPGAWNKIRVHAFGDSIKTWLNGVAAADLIDSMTSSGLIGLQVHGIGNRKDGPYEVRWRNIRIKDLGKHVWKPLFDGKSLTGWKPLPGGTWQVVDGAILGKSPKSEPRHGILLSEKTFKDFTIRAKFRVTSGDSGFYFRCKQVKGGVSVHGFQVEVDYSQETGGLYETGG
;
A
#
# COMPACT_ATOMS: atom_id res chain seq x y z
N MET A 1 -43.64 -59.33 10.29
CA MET A 1 -42.94 -58.46 9.34
C MET A 1 -43.12 -57.03 9.79
N GLN A 2 -42.15 -56.51 10.57
CA GLN A 2 -42.19 -55.12 11.11
C GLN A 2 -41.31 -54.28 10.17
N LYS A 3 -41.85 -53.27 9.52
CA LYS A 3 -41.13 -52.30 8.69
C LYS A 3 -40.59 -51.18 9.59
N SER A 4 -39.25 -51.15 9.79
CA SER A 4 -38.57 -50.03 10.45
C SER A 4 -38.47 -48.86 9.48
N HIS A 5 -39.02 -47.72 9.87
CA HIS A 5 -38.85 -46.45 9.16
C HIS A 5 -37.62 -45.74 9.78
N LEU A 6 -36.57 -45.58 8.99
CA LEU A 6 -35.39 -44.79 9.36
C LEU A 6 -35.68 -43.32 8.98
N LEU A 7 -35.80 -42.47 9.97
CA LEU A 7 -35.95 -41.02 9.80
C LEU A 7 -34.58 -40.39 9.66
N PHE A 8 -34.22 -39.90 8.47
CA PHE A 8 -33.02 -39.12 8.26
C PHE A 8 -33.33 -37.65 8.65
N LEU A 9 -32.81 -37.20 9.79
CA LEU A 9 -32.74 -35.79 10.14
C LEU A 9 -31.52 -35.17 9.44
N SER A 10 -31.72 -34.46 8.34
CA SER A 10 -30.66 -33.64 7.72
C SER A 10 -30.58 -32.29 8.43
N THR A 11 -29.55 -32.13 9.25
CA THR A 11 -29.23 -30.84 9.86
C THR A 11 -28.54 -29.96 8.80
N ILE A 12 -29.28 -29.00 8.26
CA ILE A 12 -28.73 -28.01 7.32
C ILE A 12 -28.01 -26.95 8.16
N PHE A 13 -26.67 -26.96 8.13
CA PHE A 13 -25.87 -25.87 8.67
C PHE A 13 -25.83 -24.72 7.66
N PHE A 14 -26.55 -23.66 7.93
CA PHE A 14 -26.35 -22.38 7.26
C PHE A 14 -25.08 -21.73 7.84
N THR A 15 -23.99 -21.78 7.12
CA THR A 15 -22.83 -20.96 7.41
C THR A 15 -23.11 -19.55 6.87
N TYR A 16 -23.52 -18.64 7.74
CA TYR A 16 -23.49 -17.20 7.43
C TYR A 16 -22.02 -16.78 7.36
N SER A 17 -21.52 -16.61 6.13
CA SER A 17 -20.29 -15.87 5.91
C SER A 17 -20.59 -14.39 6.17
N LEU A 18 -20.37 -13.92 7.38
CA LEU A 18 -20.35 -12.50 7.70
C LEU A 18 -19.22 -11.89 6.86
N LYS A 19 -19.55 -11.28 5.71
CA LYS A 19 -18.68 -10.29 5.10
C LYS A 19 -18.47 -9.23 6.16
N ALA A 20 -17.27 -9.13 6.71
CA ALA A 20 -16.93 -8.04 7.61
C ALA A 20 -17.28 -6.73 6.88
N GLU A 21 -18.26 -6.00 7.39
CA GLU A 21 -18.60 -4.69 6.84
C GLU A 21 -17.38 -3.80 6.93
N SER A 22 -17.07 -3.09 5.86
CA SER A 22 -15.96 -2.15 5.89
C SER A 22 -16.24 -1.07 6.95
N PRO A 23 -15.27 -0.68 7.80
CA PRO A 23 -15.51 0.29 8.85
C PRO A 23 -16.11 1.58 8.30
N PRO A 24 -16.93 2.28 9.10
CA PRO A 24 -17.53 3.54 8.68
C PRO A 24 -16.46 4.61 8.47
N TRP A 25 -16.81 5.64 7.72
CA TRP A 25 -15.99 6.83 7.61
C TRP A 25 -15.98 7.61 8.94
N THR A 26 -14.78 7.92 9.42
CA THR A 26 -14.55 8.76 10.59
C THR A 26 -13.94 10.08 10.14
N PRO A 27 -14.50 11.25 10.49
CA PRO A 27 -13.87 12.53 10.21
C PRO A 27 -12.58 12.64 11.05
N LEU A 28 -11.48 13.07 10.40
CA LEU A 28 -10.24 13.45 11.08
C LEU A 28 -10.22 14.95 11.42
N PHE A 29 -11.11 15.72 10.82
CA PHE A 29 -11.31 17.13 11.08
C PHE A 29 -12.81 17.41 11.19
N ASP A 30 -13.19 18.10 12.26
CA ASP A 30 -14.58 18.40 12.60
C ASP A 30 -15.12 19.68 11.92
N GLY A 31 -14.27 20.39 11.15
CA GLY A 31 -14.60 21.67 10.54
C GLY A 31 -14.51 22.86 11.49
N LYS A 32 -14.17 22.69 12.77
CA LYS A 32 -14.26 23.72 13.82
C LYS A 32 -12.99 23.88 14.64
N SER A 33 -12.23 22.82 14.88
CA SER A 33 -11.08 22.84 15.77
C SER A 33 -9.91 21.99 15.25
N LEU A 34 -8.72 22.27 15.77
CA LEU A 34 -7.52 21.44 15.53
C LEU A 34 -7.35 20.34 16.58
N ASN A 35 -8.42 19.98 17.30
CA ASN A 35 -8.38 18.86 18.24
C ASN A 35 -7.97 17.56 17.52
N GLY A 36 -7.05 16.80 18.12
CA GLY A 36 -6.47 15.60 17.50
C GLY A 36 -5.30 15.87 16.56
N TRP A 37 -4.86 17.13 16.45
CA TRP A 37 -3.73 17.53 15.63
C TRP A 37 -2.65 18.25 16.44
N THR A 38 -1.38 18.08 16.07
CA THR A 38 -0.23 18.73 16.69
C THR A 38 0.76 19.16 15.62
N GLN A 39 1.23 20.40 15.68
CA GLN A 39 2.23 20.92 14.74
C GLN A 39 3.62 20.35 15.04
N LYS A 40 4.34 19.98 13.99
CA LYS A 40 5.73 19.52 13.99
C LYS A 40 6.55 20.26 12.93
N GLY A 41 7.86 20.24 13.08
CA GLY A 41 8.78 20.88 12.14
C GLY A 41 8.85 22.40 12.29
N GLY A 42 8.59 23.13 11.19
CA GLY A 42 8.71 24.56 11.11
C GLY A 42 7.65 25.37 11.85
N LYS A 43 7.51 26.65 11.47
CA LYS A 43 6.66 27.64 12.15
C LYS A 43 5.52 28.17 11.28
N ALA A 44 5.04 27.38 10.31
CA ALA A 44 3.86 27.76 9.53
C ALA A 44 2.67 28.01 10.45
N ASN A 45 1.78 28.91 10.03
CA ASN A 45 0.59 29.24 10.80
C ASN A 45 -0.56 28.34 10.35
N TYR A 46 -1.16 27.57 11.28
CA TYR A 46 -2.35 26.76 11.03
C TYR A 46 -3.54 27.33 11.78
N THR A 47 -4.63 27.61 11.05
CA THR A 47 -5.89 28.12 11.58
C THR A 47 -7.07 27.29 11.07
N VAL A 48 -8.24 27.50 11.65
CA VAL A 48 -9.51 26.98 11.11
C VAL A 48 -10.32 28.17 10.61
N GLU A 49 -10.67 28.14 9.33
CA GLU A 49 -11.43 29.20 8.66
C GLU A 49 -12.41 28.56 7.66
N ASP A 50 -13.66 28.97 7.70
CA ASP A 50 -14.72 28.53 6.78
C ASP A 50 -14.82 26.99 6.67
N GLY A 51 -14.69 26.26 7.78
CA GLY A 51 -14.74 24.81 7.80
C GLY A 51 -13.50 24.13 7.19
N CYS A 52 -12.40 24.86 7.03
CA CYS A 52 -11.14 24.35 6.49
C CYS A 52 -10.00 24.48 7.51
N ILE A 53 -9.06 23.56 7.48
CA ILE A 53 -7.72 23.80 8.02
C ILE A 53 -6.97 24.64 6.99
N VAL A 54 -6.44 25.76 7.42
CA VAL A 54 -5.70 26.71 6.59
C VAL A 54 -4.26 26.78 7.08
N GLY A 55 -3.32 26.43 6.21
CA GLY A 55 -1.89 26.52 6.45
C GLY A 55 -1.27 27.69 5.69
N ARG A 56 -0.56 28.56 6.38
CA ARG A 56 0.13 29.72 5.79
C ARG A 56 1.62 29.67 6.02
N THR A 57 2.35 29.97 4.98
CA THR A 57 3.83 29.97 5.03
C THR A 57 4.38 31.09 5.90
N VAL A 58 5.51 30.79 6.55
CA VAL A 58 6.33 31.77 7.27
C VAL A 58 7.73 31.71 6.68
N PRO A 59 8.32 32.84 6.24
CA PRO A 59 9.68 32.86 5.71
C PRO A 59 10.73 32.36 6.72
N LYS A 60 11.86 31.85 6.21
CA LYS A 60 13.02 31.40 7.01
C LYS A 60 12.70 30.29 8.00
N THR A 61 11.71 29.45 7.73
CA THR A 61 11.38 28.28 8.53
C THR A 61 11.36 27.03 7.63
N PRO A 62 11.75 25.86 8.13
CA PRO A 62 11.65 24.61 7.38
C PRO A 62 10.19 24.20 7.17
N ASN A 63 9.98 23.08 6.46
CA ASN A 63 8.67 22.46 6.31
C ASN A 63 7.99 22.31 7.67
N SER A 64 6.72 22.67 7.73
CA SER A 64 5.84 22.47 8.86
C SER A 64 4.78 21.43 8.55
N PHE A 65 4.39 20.67 9.56
CA PHE A 65 3.40 19.60 9.40
C PHE A 65 2.39 19.68 10.55
N LEU A 66 1.12 19.71 10.24
CA LEU A 66 0.06 19.52 11.22
C LEU A 66 -0.29 18.04 11.24
N CYS A 67 0.10 17.33 12.31
CA CYS A 67 0.11 15.88 12.40
C CYS A 67 -1.01 15.37 13.29
N THR A 68 -1.60 14.23 12.94
CA THR A 68 -2.52 13.52 13.82
C THR A 68 -1.80 13.04 15.09
N THR A 69 -2.52 13.03 16.21
CA THR A 69 -2.02 12.48 17.50
C THR A 69 -2.08 10.97 17.56
N LYS A 70 -2.75 10.34 16.59
CA LYS A 70 -2.89 8.88 16.43
C LYS A 70 -2.16 8.42 15.18
N ASP A 71 -1.56 7.24 15.24
CA ASP A 71 -0.98 6.53 14.10
C ASP A 71 -2.02 5.67 13.40
N TYR A 72 -1.84 5.49 12.09
CA TYR A 72 -2.69 4.68 11.21
C TYR A 72 -1.84 3.67 10.43
N GLY A 73 -2.34 2.42 10.35
CA GLY A 73 -1.73 1.33 9.60
C GLY A 73 -2.35 1.15 8.23
N ASP A 74 -3.32 0.25 8.13
CA ASP A 74 -4.15 0.09 6.93
C ASP A 74 -5.33 1.06 6.99
N PHE A 75 -5.59 1.75 5.88
CA PHE A 75 -6.68 2.74 5.85
C PHE A 75 -7.09 3.11 4.42
N ILE A 76 -8.28 3.71 4.32
CA ILE A 76 -8.67 4.53 3.19
C ILE A 76 -8.81 5.97 3.71
N LEU A 77 -8.05 6.91 3.14
CA LEU A 77 -8.10 8.34 3.48
C LEU A 77 -8.69 9.12 2.31
N GLU A 78 -9.59 10.05 2.59
CA GLU A 78 -10.06 11.05 1.62
C GLU A 78 -9.92 12.45 2.21
N TYR A 79 -9.53 13.38 1.37
CA TYR A 79 -9.50 14.80 1.69
C TYR A 79 -9.65 15.65 0.43
N GLU A 80 -10.10 16.89 0.62
CA GLU A 80 -10.09 17.91 -0.40
C GLU A 80 -9.06 18.97 -0.02
N PHE A 81 -8.37 19.53 -1.02
CA PHE A 81 -7.40 20.60 -0.82
C PHE A 81 -7.51 21.66 -1.91
N LYS A 82 -7.07 22.86 -1.57
CA LYS A 82 -6.85 23.98 -2.49
C LYS A 82 -5.53 24.63 -2.10
N VAL A 83 -4.64 24.88 -3.04
CA VAL A 83 -3.27 25.37 -2.81
C VAL A 83 -2.96 26.55 -3.72
N ASP A 84 -2.21 27.53 -3.20
CA ASP A 84 -1.60 28.61 -4.01
C ASP A 84 -0.69 27.96 -5.07
N PRO A 85 -0.81 28.32 -6.36
CA PRO A 85 0.00 27.73 -7.44
C PRO A 85 1.52 27.84 -7.23
N ARG A 86 1.97 28.75 -6.39
CA ARG A 86 3.40 28.98 -6.07
C ARG A 86 3.88 28.17 -4.86
N LEU A 87 3.00 27.41 -4.20
CA LEU A 87 3.31 26.66 -2.99
C LEU A 87 3.26 25.17 -3.24
N ASN A 88 4.39 24.46 -3.04
CA ASN A 88 4.39 23.02 -2.88
C ASN A 88 3.79 22.64 -1.51
N SER A 89 3.15 21.49 -1.45
CA SER A 89 2.55 20.95 -0.23
C SER A 89 2.50 19.40 -0.33
N GLY A 90 1.83 18.77 0.62
CA GLY A 90 1.62 17.33 0.63
C GLY A 90 0.88 16.86 1.87
N VAL A 91 0.48 15.59 1.84
CA VAL A 91 -0.10 14.92 2.99
C VAL A 91 0.76 13.71 3.34
N GLN A 92 1.39 13.76 4.50
CA GLN A 92 2.17 12.66 5.06
C GLN A 92 1.24 11.51 5.44
N ILE A 93 1.66 10.29 5.18
CA ILE A 93 0.95 9.07 5.57
C ILE A 93 1.95 8.05 6.14
N ARG A 94 1.55 7.28 7.14
CA ARG A 94 2.42 6.29 7.80
C ARG A 94 3.80 6.88 8.14
N SER A 95 3.84 8.18 8.44
CA SER A 95 5.08 8.91 8.66
C SER A 95 5.46 8.93 10.13
N GLN A 96 6.70 9.25 10.40
CA GLN A 96 7.30 9.23 11.72
C GLN A 96 7.99 10.58 12.02
N ILE A 97 8.39 10.75 13.26
CA ILE A 97 9.09 11.94 13.73
C ILE A 97 10.48 11.53 14.18
N LYS A 98 11.49 12.27 13.76
CA LYS A 98 12.88 12.14 14.24
C LYS A 98 13.35 13.42 14.92
N ASP A 99 14.64 13.49 15.22
CA ASP A 99 15.24 14.61 15.92
C ASP A 99 14.77 15.99 15.45
N LYS A 100 14.63 16.93 16.37
CA LYS A 100 14.14 18.31 16.13
C LYS A 100 12.74 18.37 15.56
N ASN A 101 11.87 17.42 15.90
CA ASN A 101 10.49 17.32 15.42
C ASN A 101 10.37 17.21 13.89
N ARG A 102 11.38 16.72 13.19
CA ARG A 102 11.33 16.56 11.74
C ARG A 102 10.46 15.36 11.37
N VAL A 103 9.41 15.61 10.62
CA VAL A 103 8.56 14.57 10.03
C VAL A 103 9.29 13.95 8.84
N PHE A 104 9.19 12.63 8.68
CA PHE A 104 9.75 11.88 7.55
C PHE A 104 8.88 10.68 7.20
N GLY A 105 8.93 10.24 5.96
CA GLY A 105 8.18 9.11 5.46
C GLY A 105 7.38 9.42 4.21
N TYR A 106 6.39 8.57 3.90
CA TYR A 106 5.60 8.70 2.68
C TYR A 106 4.77 9.99 2.68
N GLN A 107 4.83 10.73 1.58
CA GLN A 107 4.04 11.92 1.31
C GLN A 107 3.23 11.73 0.03
N VAL A 108 1.93 11.87 0.11
CA VAL A 108 1.09 12.09 -1.06
C VAL A 108 1.28 13.54 -1.47
N GLU A 109 1.95 13.73 -2.58
CA GLU A 109 2.43 15.03 -3.02
C GLU A 109 1.29 15.95 -3.47
N ILE A 110 1.44 17.23 -3.22
CA ILE A 110 0.65 18.34 -3.79
C ILE A 110 1.64 19.26 -4.49
N ASP A 111 1.81 19.04 -5.80
CA ASP A 111 2.77 19.72 -6.65
C ASP A 111 2.05 20.50 -7.76
N PRO A 112 1.72 21.78 -7.52
CA PRO A 112 1.04 22.62 -8.51
C PRO A 112 1.99 23.23 -9.55
N ASP A 113 3.24 22.77 -9.64
CA ASP A 113 4.28 23.36 -10.47
C ASP A 113 3.96 23.22 -11.96
N THR A 114 3.31 24.25 -12.50
CA THR A 114 2.98 24.37 -13.91
C THR A 114 4.16 24.85 -14.76
N GLU A 115 5.13 25.55 -14.19
CA GLU A 115 6.29 26.11 -14.90
C GLU A 115 7.22 24.99 -15.38
N ARG A 116 7.48 24.00 -14.52
CA ARG A 116 8.27 22.80 -14.88
C ARG A 116 7.43 21.71 -15.54
N ASN A 117 6.14 21.97 -15.78
CA ASN A 117 5.19 20.99 -16.33
C ASN A 117 5.17 19.66 -15.55
N ARG A 118 5.39 19.73 -14.25
CA ARG A 118 5.41 18.55 -13.39
C ARG A 118 4.02 18.12 -13.01
N MET A 119 3.32 18.92 -12.22
CA MET A 119 1.97 18.63 -11.71
C MET A 119 1.85 17.19 -11.18
N TRP A 120 2.81 16.79 -10.33
CA TRP A 120 2.89 15.42 -9.82
C TRP A 120 2.02 15.20 -8.56
N THR A 121 0.94 15.99 -8.45
CA THR A 121 -0.04 15.87 -7.37
C THR A 121 -0.68 14.49 -7.35
N GLY A 122 -0.61 13.82 -6.20
CA GLY A 122 -1.03 12.44 -6.02
C GLY A 122 0.09 11.41 -6.16
N GLY A 123 1.28 11.82 -6.63
CA GLY A 123 2.48 10.98 -6.60
C GLY A 123 2.96 10.72 -5.16
N ILE A 124 3.88 9.77 -4.99
CA ILE A 124 4.45 9.43 -3.68
C ILE A 124 5.90 9.87 -3.60
N TYR A 125 6.15 10.80 -2.69
CA TYR A 125 7.48 11.24 -2.28
C TYR A 125 7.81 10.68 -0.89
N ASP A 126 9.07 10.40 -0.61
CA ASP A 126 9.52 9.91 0.69
C ASP A 126 10.29 11.03 1.41
N GLU A 127 9.53 11.87 2.13
CA GLU A 127 10.02 13.09 2.79
C GLU A 127 11.19 12.79 3.73
N ALA A 128 12.26 13.53 3.55
CA ALA A 128 13.48 13.48 4.37
C ALA A 128 14.11 12.09 4.46
N ARG A 129 13.88 11.19 3.47
CA ARG A 129 14.40 9.83 3.42
C ARG A 129 14.94 9.47 2.02
N ARG A 130 14.10 9.05 1.05
CA ARG A 130 14.53 8.51 -0.25
C ARG A 130 14.14 9.37 -1.47
N GLY A 131 13.32 10.41 -1.30
CA GLY A 131 12.84 11.22 -2.42
C GLY A 131 11.67 10.57 -3.17
N TRP A 132 11.60 10.74 -4.49
CA TRP A 132 10.51 10.21 -5.30
C TRP A 132 10.52 8.68 -5.35
N LEU A 133 9.41 8.05 -4.96
CA LEU A 133 9.17 6.61 -5.04
C LEU A 133 8.25 6.27 -6.20
N ASN A 134 7.27 7.10 -6.47
CA ASN A 134 6.36 6.99 -7.60
C ASN A 134 5.95 8.40 -8.03
N ASP A 135 6.71 8.97 -8.95
CA ASP A 135 6.36 10.23 -9.60
C ASP A 135 5.31 9.98 -10.71
N LEU A 136 4.66 11.04 -11.17
CA LEU A 136 3.66 10.94 -12.22
C LEU A 136 4.20 11.31 -13.60
N SER A 137 5.51 11.27 -13.83
CA SER A 137 6.12 11.67 -15.12
C SER A 137 5.53 10.89 -16.30
N LYS A 138 5.21 9.61 -16.08
CA LYS A 138 4.61 8.73 -17.10
C LYS A 138 3.08 8.59 -16.97
N ASN A 139 2.43 9.30 -16.03
CA ASN A 139 0.98 9.22 -15.82
C ASN A 139 0.31 10.56 -16.24
N GLU A 140 0.25 10.81 -17.53
CA GLU A 140 -0.36 12.02 -18.07
C GLU A 140 -1.83 12.21 -17.68
N PRO A 141 -2.71 11.19 -17.66
CA PRO A 141 -4.08 11.33 -17.19
C PRO A 141 -4.18 11.89 -15.77
N ALA A 142 -3.34 11.40 -14.84
CA ALA A 142 -3.33 11.90 -13.47
C ALA A 142 -2.84 13.35 -13.38
N ARG A 143 -1.79 13.71 -14.13
CA ARG A 143 -1.29 15.10 -14.20
C ARG A 143 -2.35 16.06 -14.71
N LYS A 144 -3.09 15.67 -15.76
CA LYS A 144 -4.21 16.45 -16.34
C LYS A 144 -5.43 16.54 -15.42
N ALA A 145 -5.57 15.64 -14.45
CA ALA A 145 -6.67 15.67 -13.50
C ALA A 145 -6.53 16.78 -12.44
N PHE A 146 -5.32 17.33 -12.24
CA PHE A 146 -5.10 18.43 -11.31
C PHE A 146 -5.75 19.72 -11.81
N LYS A 147 -6.43 20.44 -10.91
CA LYS A 147 -7.13 21.70 -11.18
C LYS A 147 -6.45 22.85 -10.43
N PRO A 148 -5.54 23.60 -11.06
CA PRO A 148 -4.83 24.69 -10.41
C PRO A 148 -5.79 25.76 -9.82
N GLY A 149 -5.52 26.20 -8.61
CA GLY A 149 -6.31 27.24 -7.94
C GLY A 149 -7.73 26.83 -7.53
N ALA A 150 -8.14 25.59 -7.80
CA ALA A 150 -9.45 25.04 -7.45
C ALA A 150 -9.36 23.97 -6.36
N TRP A 151 -10.52 23.53 -5.85
CA TRP A 151 -10.60 22.38 -4.99
C TRP A 151 -10.30 21.09 -5.76
N ASN A 152 -9.40 20.30 -5.21
CA ASN A 152 -9.05 18.98 -5.69
C ASN A 152 -9.34 17.95 -4.61
N LYS A 153 -9.69 16.73 -5.00
CA LYS A 153 -9.95 15.60 -4.09
C LYS A 153 -8.87 14.54 -4.26
N ILE A 154 -8.29 14.12 -3.15
CA ILE A 154 -7.41 12.93 -3.09
C ILE A 154 -8.13 11.81 -2.35
N ARG A 155 -7.93 10.60 -2.85
CA ARG A 155 -8.19 9.35 -2.14
C ARG A 155 -6.88 8.56 -2.06
N VAL A 156 -6.60 8.01 -0.89
CA VAL A 156 -5.47 7.12 -0.63
C VAL A 156 -6.00 5.79 -0.13
N HIS A 157 -5.49 4.69 -0.65
CA HIS A 157 -5.70 3.36 -0.11
C HIS A 157 -4.34 2.77 0.27
N ALA A 158 -4.08 2.66 1.56
CA ALA A 158 -2.90 2.05 2.13
C ALA A 158 -3.30 0.72 2.78
N PHE A 159 -2.84 -0.40 2.23
CA PHE A 159 -3.15 -1.74 2.72
C PHE A 159 -1.93 -2.65 2.59
N GLY A 160 -1.41 -3.16 3.71
CA GLY A 160 -0.13 -3.87 3.74
C GLY A 160 0.97 -3.01 3.15
N ASP A 161 1.65 -3.50 2.12
CA ASP A 161 2.71 -2.79 1.41
C ASP A 161 2.20 -1.92 0.25
N SER A 162 0.93 -2.06 -0.10
CA SER A 162 0.35 -1.33 -1.22
C SER A 162 -0.11 0.06 -0.81
N ILE A 163 0.32 1.07 -1.54
CA ILE A 163 -0.13 2.47 -1.42
C ILE A 163 -0.62 2.92 -2.80
N LYS A 164 -1.92 3.15 -2.92
CA LYS A 164 -2.54 3.63 -4.15
C LYS A 164 -3.21 4.98 -3.91
N THR A 165 -3.11 5.87 -4.90
CA THR A 165 -3.71 7.20 -4.82
C THR A 165 -4.59 7.48 -6.03
N TRP A 166 -5.56 8.36 -5.85
CA TRP A 166 -6.43 8.89 -6.91
C TRP A 166 -6.56 10.40 -6.73
N LEU A 167 -6.41 11.12 -7.82
CA LEU A 167 -6.65 12.57 -7.89
C LEU A 167 -7.91 12.83 -8.70
N ASN A 168 -8.90 13.46 -8.11
CA ASN A 168 -10.20 13.75 -8.73
C ASN A 168 -10.86 12.52 -9.40
N GLY A 169 -10.64 11.33 -8.83
CA GLY A 169 -11.15 10.06 -9.34
C GLY A 169 -10.23 9.35 -10.35
N VAL A 170 -9.18 10.01 -10.84
CA VAL A 170 -8.21 9.41 -11.77
C VAL A 170 -7.09 8.74 -10.96
N ALA A 171 -6.75 7.48 -11.31
CA ALA A 171 -5.67 6.74 -10.67
C ALA A 171 -4.33 7.46 -10.88
N ALA A 172 -3.62 7.74 -9.78
CA ALA A 172 -2.37 8.48 -9.78
C ALA A 172 -1.18 7.56 -9.47
N ALA A 173 -0.82 7.34 -8.21
CA ALA A 173 0.27 6.45 -7.85
C ALA A 173 -0.22 5.03 -7.52
N ASP A 174 0.63 4.03 -7.84
CA ASP A 174 0.50 2.64 -7.43
C ASP A 174 1.89 2.17 -6.99
N LEU A 175 2.11 2.10 -5.69
CA LEU A 175 3.40 1.80 -5.07
C LEU A 175 3.29 0.56 -4.19
N ILE A 176 4.26 -0.32 -4.30
CA ILE A 176 4.50 -1.41 -3.34
C ILE A 176 5.77 -1.09 -2.57
N ASP A 177 5.64 -0.81 -1.28
CA ASP A 177 6.77 -0.47 -0.40
C ASP A 177 6.49 -0.86 1.05
N SER A 178 7.42 -1.57 1.66
CA SER A 178 7.27 -2.17 2.99
C SER A 178 7.96 -1.41 4.12
N MET A 179 8.57 -0.25 3.83
CA MET A 179 9.47 0.39 4.79
C MET A 179 8.76 0.88 6.07
N THR A 180 7.53 1.40 5.94
CA THR A 180 6.74 1.84 7.09
C THR A 180 5.29 1.34 6.97
N SER A 181 4.87 0.48 7.89
CA SER A 181 3.53 -0.13 7.89
C SER A 181 2.50 0.71 8.66
N SER A 182 2.91 1.66 9.49
CA SER A 182 2.03 2.55 10.26
C SER A 182 2.75 3.83 10.66
N GLY A 183 1.99 4.86 10.98
CA GLY A 183 2.48 6.15 11.46
C GLY A 183 1.42 7.23 11.33
N LEU A 184 1.82 8.46 11.62
CA LEU A 184 0.94 9.64 11.59
C LEU A 184 0.51 10.02 10.16
N ILE A 185 -0.57 10.79 10.09
CA ILE A 185 -0.99 11.57 8.92
C ILE A 185 -0.63 13.04 9.22
N GLY A 186 -0.04 13.77 8.25
CA GLY A 186 0.39 15.15 8.47
C GLY A 186 0.15 16.05 7.25
N LEU A 187 -0.39 17.23 7.48
CA LEU A 187 -0.67 18.25 6.47
C LEU A 187 0.54 19.17 6.36
N GLN A 188 1.23 19.19 5.21
CA GLN A 188 2.45 19.96 5.02
C GLN A 188 2.17 21.39 4.59
N VAL A 189 2.87 22.34 5.20
CA VAL A 189 3.14 23.67 4.62
C VAL A 189 4.63 23.72 4.30
N HIS A 190 4.96 23.72 3.02
CA HIS A 190 6.35 23.71 2.58
C HIS A 190 7.08 25.02 2.91
N GLY A 191 8.35 24.93 3.30
CA GLY A 191 9.20 26.07 3.55
C GLY A 191 9.47 26.87 2.27
N ILE A 192 9.41 28.19 2.37
CA ILE A 192 9.60 29.10 1.23
C ILE A 192 10.94 29.82 1.21
N GLY A 193 11.86 29.41 2.09
CA GLY A 193 13.17 30.06 2.20
C GLY A 193 13.02 31.54 2.57
N ASN A 194 13.71 32.43 1.83
CA ASN A 194 13.73 33.86 2.07
C ASN A 194 12.67 34.63 1.26
N ARG A 195 11.76 33.96 0.55
CA ARG A 195 10.72 34.63 -0.24
C ARG A 195 9.88 35.55 0.64
N LYS A 196 9.59 36.77 0.16
CA LYS A 196 8.85 37.82 0.89
C LYS A 196 7.49 38.16 0.25
N ASP A 197 7.17 37.54 -0.88
CA ASP A 197 5.93 37.75 -1.64
C ASP A 197 4.75 36.88 -1.17
N GLY A 198 4.90 36.28 0.00
CA GLY A 198 3.85 35.56 0.70
C GLY A 198 3.05 36.41 1.69
N PRO A 199 2.25 35.78 2.60
CA PRO A 199 2.18 34.34 2.79
C PRO A 199 1.46 33.62 1.67
N TYR A 200 1.93 32.40 1.34
CA TYR A 200 1.19 31.46 0.48
C TYR A 200 0.32 30.56 1.34
N GLU A 201 -0.77 30.08 0.77
CA GLU A 201 -1.80 29.38 1.51
C GLU A 201 -2.11 28.03 0.88
N VAL A 202 -2.34 27.04 1.74
CA VAL A 202 -2.97 25.78 1.40
C VAL A 202 -4.11 25.49 2.34
N ARG A 203 -5.23 25.02 1.82
CA ARG A 203 -6.45 24.71 2.58
C ARG A 203 -6.80 23.24 2.43
N TRP A 204 -7.29 22.62 3.51
CA TRP A 204 -7.82 21.27 3.53
C TRP A 204 -9.19 21.23 4.19
N ARG A 205 -10.08 20.37 3.65
CA ARG A 205 -11.40 20.12 4.22
C ARG A 205 -11.85 18.69 3.93
N ASN A 206 -12.98 18.27 4.49
CA ASN A 206 -13.58 16.96 4.27
C ASN A 206 -12.57 15.81 4.50
N ILE A 207 -11.69 15.99 5.50
CA ILE A 207 -10.65 15.00 5.84
C ILE A 207 -11.32 13.88 6.62
N ARG A 208 -11.37 12.67 6.02
CA ARG A 208 -12.01 11.49 6.62
C ARG A 208 -11.26 10.22 6.33
N ILE A 209 -11.37 9.27 7.23
CA ILE A 209 -10.66 7.99 7.16
C ILE A 209 -11.60 6.81 7.41
N LYS A 210 -11.35 5.70 6.72
CA LYS A 210 -11.73 4.36 7.15
C LYS A 210 -10.48 3.71 7.73
N ASP A 211 -10.42 3.62 9.05
CA ASP A 211 -9.32 2.96 9.76
C ASP A 211 -9.52 1.45 9.68
N LEU A 212 -8.65 0.76 8.96
CA LEU A 212 -8.67 -0.69 8.78
C LEU A 212 -7.77 -1.42 9.79
N GLY A 213 -7.14 -0.66 10.71
CA GLY A 213 -6.31 -1.19 11.77
C GLY A 213 -4.86 -1.46 11.36
N LYS A 214 -4.20 -2.35 12.10
CA LYS A 214 -2.83 -2.78 11.80
C LYS A 214 -2.86 -3.94 10.81
N HIS A 215 -2.00 -3.88 9.80
CA HIS A 215 -1.85 -4.99 8.87
C HIS A 215 -1.29 -6.23 9.59
N VAL A 216 -1.93 -7.38 9.34
CA VAL A 216 -1.51 -8.65 9.91
C VAL A 216 -1.14 -9.61 8.78
N TRP A 217 0.14 -9.94 8.67
CA TRP A 217 0.62 -10.98 7.78
C TRP A 217 0.31 -12.37 8.35
N LYS A 218 -0.31 -13.21 7.54
CA LYS A 218 -0.57 -14.61 7.91
C LYS A 218 0.54 -15.48 7.33
N PRO A 219 1.31 -16.21 8.16
CA PRO A 219 2.32 -17.11 7.65
C PRO A 219 1.65 -18.24 6.85
N LEU A 220 2.17 -18.53 5.66
CA LEU A 220 1.80 -19.69 4.86
C LEU A 220 2.67 -20.91 5.18
N PHE A 221 3.80 -20.70 5.82
CA PHE A 221 4.74 -21.72 6.26
C PHE A 221 5.15 -21.44 7.71
N ASP A 222 5.12 -22.47 8.55
CA ASP A 222 5.37 -22.37 9.99
C ASP A 222 6.86 -22.47 10.37
N GLY A 223 7.74 -22.66 9.39
CA GLY A 223 9.17 -22.87 9.60
C GLY A 223 9.55 -24.28 10.09
N LYS A 224 8.59 -25.20 10.27
CA LYS A 224 8.81 -26.50 10.90
C LYS A 224 8.31 -27.69 10.10
N SER A 225 7.20 -27.54 9.38
CA SER A 225 6.56 -28.64 8.67
C SER A 225 6.00 -28.22 7.32
N LEU A 226 5.76 -29.19 6.44
CA LEU A 226 5.06 -28.97 5.17
C LEU A 226 3.54 -29.10 5.32
N THR A 227 3.00 -28.99 6.52
CA THR A 227 1.55 -29.00 6.76
C THR A 227 0.86 -27.89 5.98
N GLY A 228 -0.18 -28.24 5.21
CA GLY A 228 -0.88 -27.32 4.32
C GLY A 228 -0.22 -27.17 2.94
N TRP A 229 0.79 -28.03 2.64
CA TRP A 229 1.47 -28.09 1.37
C TRP A 229 1.46 -29.50 0.79
N LYS A 230 1.19 -29.63 -0.49
CA LYS A 230 1.12 -30.88 -1.22
C LYS A 230 2.26 -30.94 -2.25
N PRO A 231 3.22 -31.89 -2.11
CA PRO A 231 4.23 -32.10 -3.14
C PRO A 231 3.59 -32.80 -4.37
N LEU A 232 3.89 -32.28 -5.54
CA LEU A 232 3.62 -32.94 -6.81
C LEU A 232 4.87 -33.68 -7.28
N PRO A 233 4.71 -34.73 -8.15
CA PRO A 233 5.85 -35.49 -8.66
C PRO A 233 6.88 -34.61 -9.37
N GLY A 234 8.18 -34.97 -9.26
CA GLY A 234 9.26 -34.31 -9.97
C GLY A 234 10.37 -33.74 -9.09
N GLY A 235 10.17 -33.68 -7.78
CA GLY A 235 11.18 -33.20 -6.83
C GLY A 235 11.00 -33.73 -5.44
N THR A 236 11.96 -33.46 -4.59
CA THR A 236 11.89 -33.73 -3.15
C THR A 236 11.82 -32.45 -2.37
N TRP A 237 11.02 -32.44 -1.31
CA TRP A 237 10.74 -31.28 -0.47
C TRP A 237 10.96 -31.62 0.98
N GLN A 238 11.70 -30.79 1.69
CA GLN A 238 11.97 -30.95 3.11
C GLN A 238 12.10 -29.59 3.79
N VAL A 239 11.95 -29.56 5.11
CA VAL A 239 12.23 -28.36 5.92
C VAL A 239 13.65 -28.47 6.47
N VAL A 240 14.47 -27.47 6.22
CA VAL A 240 15.85 -27.37 6.71
C VAL A 240 16.08 -25.93 7.19
N ASP A 241 16.57 -25.80 8.42
CA ASP A 241 16.89 -24.50 9.03
C ASP A 241 15.77 -23.46 8.92
N GLY A 242 14.53 -23.88 9.11
CA GLY A 242 13.35 -23.01 9.03
C GLY A 242 12.97 -22.59 7.62
N ALA A 243 13.53 -23.22 6.60
CA ALA A 243 13.22 -22.97 5.19
C ALA A 243 12.69 -24.22 4.48
N ILE A 244 11.86 -24.03 3.47
CA ILE A 244 11.47 -25.10 2.56
C ILE A 244 12.61 -25.28 1.55
N LEU A 245 13.19 -26.46 1.50
CA LEU A 245 14.22 -26.86 0.53
C LEU A 245 13.61 -27.78 -0.52
N GLY A 246 13.62 -27.33 -1.78
CA GLY A 246 13.28 -28.14 -2.95
C GLY A 246 14.53 -28.61 -3.67
N LYS A 247 14.54 -29.86 -4.13
CA LYS A 247 15.60 -30.44 -4.95
C LYS A 247 14.99 -31.31 -6.05
N SER A 248 15.52 -31.19 -7.27
CA SER A 248 15.20 -32.05 -8.38
C SER A 248 16.49 -32.63 -8.96
N PRO A 249 16.69 -33.95 -9.05
CA PRO A 249 17.85 -34.57 -9.67
C PRO A 249 17.79 -34.39 -11.19
N LYS A 250 18.97 -34.29 -11.83
CA LYS A 250 19.05 -34.13 -13.30
C LYS A 250 18.37 -35.21 -14.10
N SER A 251 18.22 -36.41 -13.52
CA SER A 251 17.54 -37.59 -14.14
C SER A 251 16.02 -37.49 -14.09
N GLU A 252 15.45 -36.56 -13.34
CA GLU A 252 14.01 -36.40 -13.21
C GLU A 252 13.49 -35.42 -14.27
N PRO A 253 12.70 -35.86 -15.25
CA PRO A 253 12.24 -35.00 -16.33
C PRO A 253 11.07 -34.08 -15.94
N ARG A 254 10.49 -34.29 -14.74
CA ARG A 254 9.34 -33.52 -14.27
C ARG A 254 9.80 -32.37 -13.37
N HIS A 255 9.11 -31.24 -13.49
CA HIS A 255 9.33 -30.13 -12.58
C HIS A 255 8.67 -30.42 -11.24
N GLY A 256 9.42 -30.43 -10.16
CA GLY A 256 8.89 -30.58 -8.81
C GLY A 256 8.14 -29.33 -8.38
N ILE A 257 6.89 -29.48 -8.02
CA ILE A 257 6.06 -28.38 -7.51
C ILE A 257 5.62 -28.70 -6.07
N LEU A 258 5.72 -27.74 -5.18
CA LEU A 258 5.10 -27.78 -3.87
C LEU A 258 3.89 -26.84 -3.87
N LEU A 259 2.69 -27.41 -3.82
CA LEU A 259 1.43 -26.68 -3.99
C LEU A 259 0.76 -26.44 -2.64
N SER A 260 0.27 -25.21 -2.38
CA SER A 260 -0.56 -24.95 -1.21
C SER A 260 -1.90 -25.67 -1.31
N GLU A 261 -2.36 -26.28 -0.21
CA GLU A 261 -3.68 -26.90 -0.15
C GLU A 261 -4.82 -25.88 -0.18
N LYS A 262 -4.56 -24.64 0.32
CA LYS A 262 -5.49 -23.52 0.27
C LYS A 262 -5.38 -22.77 -1.04
N THR A 263 -6.51 -22.29 -1.55
CA THR A 263 -6.59 -21.41 -2.71
C THR A 263 -6.76 -19.95 -2.28
N PHE A 264 -6.20 -19.05 -3.09
CA PHE A 264 -6.21 -17.60 -2.82
C PHE A 264 -6.68 -16.86 -4.08
N LYS A 265 -7.53 -15.86 -3.91
CA LYS A 265 -8.06 -15.06 -5.02
C LYS A 265 -7.34 -13.72 -5.14
N ASP A 266 -7.49 -12.87 -4.12
CA ASP A 266 -6.88 -11.55 -4.05
C ASP A 266 -5.92 -11.53 -2.86
N PHE A 267 -4.65 -11.32 -3.13
CA PHE A 267 -3.61 -11.44 -2.10
C PHE A 267 -2.38 -10.59 -2.42
N THR A 268 -1.64 -10.26 -1.38
CA THR A 268 -0.24 -9.87 -1.44
C THR A 268 0.57 -10.95 -0.73
N ILE A 269 1.63 -11.43 -1.36
CA ILE A 269 2.51 -12.43 -0.79
C ILE A 269 3.93 -11.89 -0.66
N ARG A 270 4.63 -12.31 0.39
CA ARG A 270 6.06 -12.07 0.58
C ARG A 270 6.75 -13.40 0.74
N ALA A 271 7.82 -13.63 -0.02
CA ALA A 271 8.68 -14.79 0.12
C ALA A 271 10.14 -14.35 0.04
N LYS A 272 10.99 -14.97 0.84
CA LYS A 272 12.45 -14.91 0.66
C LYS A 272 12.89 -16.21 0.01
N PHE A 273 13.75 -16.13 -0.99
CA PHE A 273 14.29 -17.31 -1.65
C PHE A 273 15.82 -17.22 -1.75
N ARG A 274 16.44 -18.37 -1.94
CA ARG A 274 17.85 -18.50 -2.26
C ARG A 274 17.97 -19.68 -3.25
N VAL A 275 18.46 -19.40 -4.45
CA VAL A 275 18.83 -20.40 -5.44
C VAL A 275 20.30 -20.75 -5.23
N THR A 276 20.62 -22.04 -5.12
CA THR A 276 22.02 -22.53 -5.02
C THR A 276 22.51 -23.11 -6.33
N SER A 277 21.62 -23.61 -7.15
CA SER A 277 21.88 -24.07 -8.52
C SER A 277 20.57 -24.35 -9.23
N GLY A 278 20.55 -24.24 -10.56
CA GLY A 278 19.37 -24.50 -11.37
C GLY A 278 18.43 -23.31 -11.45
N ASP A 279 17.22 -23.59 -11.84
CA ASP A 279 16.14 -22.69 -12.11
C ASP A 279 14.94 -23.05 -11.23
N SER A 280 14.12 -22.07 -10.85
CA SER A 280 12.98 -22.21 -9.97
C SER A 280 11.94 -21.13 -10.25
N GLY A 281 10.83 -21.15 -9.54
CA GLY A 281 9.83 -20.08 -9.63
C GLY A 281 8.80 -20.16 -8.53
N PHE A 282 8.12 -19.05 -8.33
CA PHE A 282 6.99 -18.95 -7.43
C PHE A 282 5.71 -18.85 -8.25
N TYR A 283 4.94 -19.96 -8.26
CA TYR A 283 3.68 -20.05 -8.99
C TYR A 283 2.51 -19.47 -8.20
N PHE A 284 1.59 -18.82 -8.90
CA PHE A 284 0.35 -18.30 -8.30
C PHE A 284 -0.83 -18.39 -9.28
N ARG A 285 -2.06 -18.42 -8.74
CA ARG A 285 -3.29 -18.65 -9.50
C ARG A 285 -3.20 -19.87 -10.41
N CYS A 286 -2.60 -20.95 -9.87
CA CYS A 286 -2.33 -22.17 -10.63
C CYS A 286 -3.50 -23.13 -10.59
N LYS A 287 -3.66 -23.86 -11.70
CA LYS A 287 -4.50 -25.05 -11.80
C LYS A 287 -3.62 -26.28 -11.98
N GLN A 288 -3.83 -27.32 -11.16
CA GLN A 288 -3.14 -28.58 -11.33
C GLN A 288 -3.57 -29.26 -12.63
N VAL A 289 -2.61 -29.74 -13.42
CA VAL A 289 -2.81 -30.44 -14.68
C VAL A 289 -1.95 -31.68 -14.73
N LYS A 290 -2.18 -32.58 -15.74
CA LYS A 290 -1.27 -33.65 -16.04
C LYS A 290 -0.16 -33.16 -16.96
N GLY A 291 1.07 -33.62 -16.75
CA GLY A 291 2.21 -33.25 -17.59
C GLY A 291 3.50 -33.06 -16.79
N GLY A 292 4.59 -32.71 -17.44
CA GLY A 292 5.91 -32.55 -16.84
C GLY A 292 5.97 -31.40 -15.82
N VAL A 293 5.31 -30.28 -16.07
CA VAL A 293 5.24 -29.13 -15.14
C VAL A 293 4.18 -29.31 -14.06
N SER A 294 3.13 -30.10 -14.33
CA SER A 294 2.04 -30.41 -13.39
C SER A 294 1.12 -29.26 -12.98
N VAL A 295 1.38 -28.02 -13.40
CA VAL A 295 0.52 -26.85 -13.17
C VAL A 295 0.49 -25.96 -14.41
N HIS A 296 -0.66 -25.29 -14.63
CA HIS A 296 -0.79 -24.13 -15.50
C HIS A 296 -1.09 -22.91 -14.64
N GLY A 297 -0.52 -21.76 -14.95
CA GLY A 297 -0.72 -20.51 -14.22
C GLY A 297 0.46 -19.57 -14.36
N PHE A 298 0.48 -18.52 -13.53
CA PHE A 298 1.52 -17.52 -13.56
C PHE A 298 2.69 -17.90 -12.64
N GLN A 299 3.91 -17.62 -13.08
CA GLN A 299 5.14 -17.83 -12.34
C GLN A 299 5.89 -16.51 -12.21
N VAL A 300 6.33 -16.19 -11.00
CA VAL A 300 7.42 -15.23 -10.79
C VAL A 300 8.71 -16.02 -10.90
N GLU A 301 9.54 -15.64 -11.87
CA GLU A 301 10.80 -16.32 -12.19
C GLU A 301 11.82 -16.14 -11.07
N VAL A 302 12.56 -17.22 -10.77
CA VAL A 302 13.60 -17.27 -9.77
C VAL A 302 14.79 -18.06 -10.32
N ASP A 303 15.75 -17.37 -10.90
CA ASP A 303 16.95 -17.98 -11.52
C ASP A 303 18.24 -17.23 -11.18
N TYR A 304 19.35 -17.64 -11.79
CA TYR A 304 20.63 -16.93 -11.71
C TYR A 304 20.82 -15.86 -12.79
N SER A 305 19.88 -15.76 -13.74
CA SER A 305 19.95 -14.80 -14.82
C SER A 305 19.39 -13.44 -14.40
N GLN A 306 19.26 -12.53 -15.35
CA GLN A 306 18.62 -11.23 -15.17
C GLN A 306 17.07 -11.31 -15.22
N GLU A 307 16.49 -12.52 -15.30
CA GLU A 307 15.05 -12.73 -15.43
C GLU A 307 14.34 -12.90 -14.09
N THR A 308 15.07 -13.03 -12.99
CA THR A 308 14.49 -13.13 -11.63
C THR A 308 13.53 -11.97 -11.35
N GLY A 309 12.29 -12.31 -11.00
CA GLY A 309 11.18 -11.37 -10.82
C GLY A 309 10.35 -11.13 -12.06
N GLY A 310 10.76 -11.66 -13.22
CA GLY A 310 9.94 -11.66 -14.43
C GLY A 310 8.66 -12.48 -14.25
N LEU A 311 7.62 -12.12 -15.01
CA LEU A 311 6.35 -12.82 -15.00
C LEU A 311 6.28 -13.75 -16.22
N TYR A 312 6.06 -15.02 -15.98
CA TYR A 312 5.92 -16.07 -16.98
C TYR A 312 4.57 -16.76 -16.84
N GLU A 313 3.92 -17.14 -17.95
CA GLU A 313 2.70 -17.95 -17.97
C GLU A 313 3.00 -19.36 -18.48
N THR A 314 2.80 -20.35 -17.61
CA THR A 314 2.99 -21.75 -17.96
C THR A 314 1.70 -22.35 -18.51
N GLY A 315 1.73 -22.85 -19.74
CA GLY A 315 0.61 -23.54 -20.40
C GLY A 315 -0.47 -22.62 -20.94
N GLY A 316 -0.15 -21.33 -21.15
CA GLY A 316 -0.99 -20.36 -21.85
C GLY A 316 -0.81 -20.41 -23.36
#